data_73e795cc62e6311c8e2bb7a45279330b
#
_entry.id   73e795cc62e6311c8e2bb7a45279330b
#
_cell.length_a   1.000
_cell.length_b   1.000
_cell.length_c   1.000
_cell.angle_alpha   90.00
_cell.angle_beta   90.00
_cell.angle_gamma   90.00
#
_symmetry.space_group_name_H-M   'P 1'
#
loop_
_entity.id
_entity.type
_entity.pdbx_description
1 polymer ?
#
loop_
_entity_poly.entity_id
_entity_poly.type
_entity_poly.pdbx_seq_one_letter_code
_entity_poly.pdbx_strand_id
1 'polypeptide(L)'
;TRIWTARYPNHKNNYGDRLAPRLAKNLSEGIVEPKDPVDPIRFSAIDLMEREASYGRSGFNLQFMLDTTLSDQDRYPLKINDLVIMSVNKEYAPEKVIWSNSPEYVITDLPCVGFNGDRYHRPAQEFGDYIEYTGSVMFVDPSGTGKDQTAISCVKMLNGNLFVTECFGLSGGYSDKVLERIARTAKVNKINTIIVEQNFGGGMFSQLLKPFLMTYHPCEVKDVRNTKTKELRIIDTLEPVMNSHRLIIDRKVIDNDFRSNPDETPERTLKLQLAYQLSRISRNKGSLVQDDLCDSLAGAVPNW
;
A
#
# COMPACT_ATOMS: atom_id res chain seq x y z
N THR A 1 25.91 1.94 -19.68
CA THR A 1 26.43 2.79 -18.59
C THR A 1 27.00 1.90 -17.50
N ARG A 2 28.14 2.29 -16.90
CA ARG A 2 28.75 1.60 -15.77
C ARG A 2 28.69 2.50 -14.54
N ILE A 3 28.35 1.91 -13.40
CA ILE A 3 28.22 2.61 -12.12
C ILE A 3 29.49 2.37 -11.31
N TRP A 4 30.11 3.48 -10.86
CA TRP A 4 31.25 3.50 -9.96
C TRP A 4 30.81 4.15 -8.65
N THR A 5 30.72 3.37 -7.60
CA THR A 5 30.35 3.83 -6.25
C THR A 5 31.54 4.36 -5.50
N ALA A 6 31.34 5.23 -4.50
CA ALA A 6 32.44 5.73 -3.68
C ALA A 6 32.96 4.69 -2.67
N ARG A 7 32.09 3.79 -2.21
CA ARG A 7 32.45 2.62 -1.40
C ARG A 7 32.05 1.33 -2.14
N TYR A 8 32.72 0.24 -1.84
CA TYR A 8 32.25 -1.08 -2.28
C TYR A 8 30.88 -1.38 -1.68
N PRO A 9 29.85 -1.72 -2.49
CA PRO A 9 28.50 -1.88 -2.02
C PRO A 9 28.31 -3.15 -1.17
N ASN A 10 27.45 -3.06 -0.14
CA ASN A 10 27.06 -4.22 0.67
C ASN A 10 26.27 -5.24 -0.16
N HIS A 11 25.44 -4.76 -1.08
CA HIS A 11 24.57 -5.57 -1.92
C HIS A 11 24.78 -5.21 -3.37
N LYS A 12 25.62 -5.96 -4.07
CA LYS A 12 25.87 -5.78 -5.52
C LYS A 12 24.61 -5.88 -6.37
N ASN A 13 23.61 -6.63 -5.89
CA ASN A 13 22.33 -6.84 -6.61
C ASN A 13 21.53 -5.55 -6.80
N ASN A 14 21.73 -4.51 -5.98
CA ASN A 14 21.08 -3.19 -6.13
C ASN A 14 21.45 -2.52 -7.46
N TYR A 15 22.59 -2.88 -8.05
CA TYR A 15 23.11 -2.30 -9.28
C TYR A 15 22.91 -3.21 -10.51
N GLY A 16 22.57 -4.47 -10.31
CA GLY A 16 22.49 -5.48 -11.37
C GLY A 16 23.79 -5.54 -12.20
N ASP A 17 23.67 -5.69 -13.50
CA ASP A 17 24.81 -5.74 -14.42
C ASP A 17 25.47 -4.37 -14.69
N ARG A 18 24.98 -3.30 -14.09
CA ARG A 18 25.52 -1.95 -14.26
C ARG A 18 26.67 -1.62 -13.34
N LEU A 19 26.88 -2.36 -12.27
CA LEU A 19 28.07 -2.17 -11.42
C LEU A 19 29.35 -2.33 -12.24
N ALA A 20 30.33 -1.45 -12.04
CA ALA A 20 31.59 -1.54 -12.77
C ALA A 20 32.23 -2.93 -12.57
N PRO A 21 32.64 -3.65 -13.66
CA PRO A 21 33.12 -5.03 -13.57
C PRO A 21 34.27 -5.24 -12.58
N ARG A 22 35.16 -4.25 -12.47
CA ARG A 22 36.27 -4.28 -11.51
C ARG A 22 35.75 -4.31 -10.06
N LEU A 23 34.73 -3.52 -9.75
CA LEU A 23 34.16 -3.51 -8.40
C LEU A 23 33.44 -4.83 -8.07
N ALA A 24 32.67 -5.33 -9.03
CA ALA A 24 31.98 -6.61 -8.89
C ALA A 24 32.96 -7.77 -8.70
N LYS A 25 34.06 -7.77 -9.47
CA LYS A 25 35.12 -8.78 -9.39
C LYS A 25 35.83 -8.76 -8.04
N ASN A 26 36.29 -7.59 -7.60
CA ASN A 26 37.03 -7.45 -6.33
C ASN A 26 36.19 -7.92 -5.13
N LEU A 27 34.88 -7.61 -5.13
CA LEU A 27 33.95 -8.10 -4.09
C LEU A 27 33.74 -9.62 -4.16
N SER A 28 33.62 -10.20 -5.36
CA SER A 28 33.38 -11.64 -5.51
C SER A 28 34.62 -12.49 -5.17
N GLU A 29 35.79 -11.93 -5.34
CA GLU A 29 37.08 -12.57 -5.02
C GLU A 29 37.55 -12.32 -3.58
N GLY A 30 36.82 -11.52 -2.79
CA GLY A 30 37.16 -11.20 -1.40
C GLY A 30 38.45 -10.37 -1.26
N ILE A 31 38.82 -9.63 -2.33
CA ILE A 31 40.02 -8.75 -2.32
C ILE A 31 39.77 -7.52 -1.46
N VAL A 32 38.49 -7.13 -1.32
CA VAL A 32 38.05 -5.94 -0.58
C VAL A 32 36.83 -6.30 0.25
N GLU A 33 36.60 -5.57 1.32
CA GLU A 33 35.42 -5.69 2.14
C GLU A 33 34.33 -4.71 1.68
N PRO A 34 33.04 -5.07 1.87
CA PRO A 34 31.95 -4.12 1.73
C PRO A 34 32.19 -2.88 2.60
N LYS A 35 31.85 -1.70 2.06
CA LYS A 35 32.08 -0.37 2.64
C LYS A 35 33.49 0.18 2.55
N ASP A 36 34.50 -0.58 2.12
CA ASP A 36 35.78 -0.04 1.82
C ASP A 36 35.70 1.07 0.76
N PRO A 37 36.52 2.13 0.84
CA PRO A 37 36.61 3.14 -0.21
C PRO A 37 37.08 2.52 -1.52
N VAL A 38 36.40 2.86 -2.63
CA VAL A 38 36.83 2.40 -3.98
C VAL A 38 38.08 3.12 -4.45
N ASP A 39 38.21 4.37 -4.09
CA ASP A 39 39.39 5.20 -4.37
C ASP A 39 39.83 5.90 -3.07
N PRO A 40 40.65 5.25 -2.22
CA PRO A 40 41.04 5.78 -0.92
C PRO A 40 42.00 6.99 -1.00
N ILE A 41 42.61 7.25 -2.17
CA ILE A 41 43.42 8.44 -2.42
C ILE A 41 42.54 9.66 -2.59
N ARG A 42 41.42 9.51 -3.31
CA ARG A 42 40.48 10.59 -3.57
C ARG A 42 39.48 10.79 -2.43
N PHE A 43 39.02 9.70 -1.86
CA PHE A 43 38.04 9.67 -0.76
C PHE A 43 38.49 8.65 0.27
N SER A 44 39.12 9.11 1.35
CA SER A 44 39.45 8.24 2.46
C SER A 44 38.20 7.71 3.18
N ALA A 45 38.34 6.69 4.01
CA ALA A 45 37.24 6.18 4.81
C ALA A 45 36.67 7.26 5.74
N ILE A 46 37.52 8.16 6.27
CA ILE A 46 37.11 9.27 7.12
C ILE A 46 36.31 10.31 6.32
N ASP A 47 36.80 10.75 5.15
CA ASP A 47 36.05 11.66 4.28
C ASP A 47 34.66 11.14 3.93
N LEU A 48 34.57 9.85 3.61
CA LEU A 48 33.26 9.25 3.28
C LEU A 48 32.34 9.16 4.49
N MET A 49 32.89 8.97 5.69
CA MET A 49 32.12 8.96 6.93
C MET A 49 31.60 10.36 7.29
N GLU A 50 32.42 11.41 7.12
CA GLU A 50 32.01 12.81 7.32
C GLU A 50 30.96 13.24 6.33
N ARG A 51 31.09 12.82 5.07
CA ARG A 51 30.05 13.07 4.04
C ARG A 51 28.73 12.35 4.35
N GLU A 52 28.79 11.09 4.79
CA GLU A 52 27.60 10.36 5.20
C GLU A 52 26.91 11.03 6.39
N ALA A 53 27.66 11.55 7.35
CA ALA A 53 27.13 12.31 8.47
C ALA A 53 26.51 13.65 8.03
N SER A 54 27.12 14.34 7.06
CA SER A 54 26.65 15.64 6.55
C SER A 54 25.41 15.52 5.65
N TYR A 55 25.41 14.55 4.71
CA TYR A 55 24.31 14.36 3.75
C TYR A 55 23.18 13.48 4.27
N GLY A 56 23.40 12.79 5.40
CA GLY A 56 22.54 11.71 5.87
C GLY A 56 22.65 10.46 5.00
N ARG A 57 22.12 9.34 5.49
CA ARG A 57 22.25 8.04 4.79
C ARG A 57 21.63 8.06 3.39
N SER A 58 20.44 8.65 3.26
CA SER A 58 19.74 8.71 1.96
C SER A 58 20.49 9.58 0.95
N GLY A 59 20.91 10.79 1.34
CA GLY A 59 21.68 11.69 0.50
C GLY A 59 23.03 11.10 0.10
N PHE A 60 23.73 10.43 1.02
CA PHE A 60 24.99 9.76 0.74
C PHE A 60 24.82 8.62 -0.27
N ASN A 61 23.80 7.77 -0.08
CA ASN A 61 23.53 6.68 -1.01
C ASN A 61 23.19 7.18 -2.41
N LEU A 62 22.38 8.23 -2.50
CA LEU A 62 22.03 8.81 -3.78
C LEU A 62 23.24 9.39 -4.52
N GLN A 63 24.08 10.20 -3.84
CA GLN A 63 25.13 10.99 -4.48
C GLN A 63 26.46 10.25 -4.59
N PHE A 64 26.82 9.45 -3.60
CA PHE A 64 28.12 8.79 -3.52
C PHE A 64 28.05 7.30 -3.85
N MET A 65 26.95 6.64 -3.51
CA MET A 65 26.74 5.24 -3.86
C MET A 65 26.00 5.07 -5.18
N LEU A 66 25.37 6.13 -5.71
CA LEU A 66 24.49 6.09 -6.89
C LEU A 66 23.37 5.03 -6.74
N ASP A 67 22.94 4.85 -5.50
CA ASP A 67 21.89 3.94 -5.10
C ASP A 67 20.63 4.74 -4.79
N THR A 68 19.63 4.58 -5.63
CA THR A 68 18.33 5.29 -5.51
C THR A 68 17.35 4.59 -4.58
N THR A 69 17.67 3.38 -4.11
CA THR A 69 16.73 2.57 -3.32
C THR A 69 16.28 3.26 -2.03
N LEU A 70 17.19 3.94 -1.31
CA LEU A 70 16.81 4.69 -0.11
C LEU A 70 16.06 5.98 -0.44
N SER A 71 16.40 6.67 -1.53
CA SER A 71 15.66 7.87 -1.97
C SER A 71 14.26 7.52 -2.47
N ASP A 72 14.12 6.37 -3.14
CA ASP A 72 12.81 5.83 -3.52
C ASP A 72 12.01 5.37 -2.31
N GLN A 73 12.68 4.83 -1.28
CA GLN A 73 12.03 4.52 -0.01
C GLN A 73 11.49 5.76 0.71
N ASP A 74 12.24 6.85 0.72
CA ASP A 74 11.79 8.13 1.30
C ASP A 74 10.71 8.78 0.45
N ARG A 75 10.79 8.63 -0.88
CA ARG A 75 9.81 9.16 -1.83
C ARG A 75 8.46 8.46 -1.75
N TYR A 76 8.46 7.16 -1.54
CA TYR A 76 7.26 6.31 -1.50
C TYR A 76 7.08 5.74 -0.08
N PRO A 77 6.35 6.45 0.80
CA PRO A 77 6.31 6.12 2.22
C PRO A 77 5.52 4.85 2.55
N LEU A 78 4.57 4.45 1.71
CA LEU A 78 3.79 3.23 1.92
C LEU A 78 4.54 2.02 1.39
N LYS A 79 4.91 1.09 2.27
CA LYS A 79 5.67 -0.11 1.93
C LYS A 79 4.77 -1.33 1.85
N ILE A 80 4.80 -2.02 0.72
CA ILE A 80 4.09 -3.31 0.57
C ILE A 80 4.56 -4.33 1.60
N ASN A 81 5.85 -4.31 1.93
CA ASN A 81 6.44 -5.23 2.92
C ASN A 81 5.88 -5.07 4.34
N ASP A 82 5.28 -3.92 4.66
CA ASP A 82 4.68 -3.65 5.97
C ASP A 82 3.26 -4.21 6.12
N LEU A 83 2.65 -4.64 5.00
CA LEU A 83 1.33 -5.25 5.01
C LEU A 83 1.35 -6.66 5.61
N VAL A 84 0.28 -7.00 6.31
CA VAL A 84 0.03 -8.36 6.78
C VAL A 84 -1.06 -8.97 5.91
N ILE A 85 -0.78 -10.09 5.25
CA ILE A 85 -1.73 -10.76 4.37
C ILE A 85 -2.11 -12.10 4.97
N MET A 86 -3.41 -12.30 5.23
CA MET A 86 -3.93 -13.57 5.74
C MET A 86 -5.34 -13.83 5.19
N SER A 87 -5.87 -15.01 5.44
CA SER A 87 -7.29 -15.29 5.19
C SER A 87 -8.11 -14.67 6.31
N VAL A 88 -8.92 -13.67 5.98
CA VAL A 88 -9.74 -12.93 6.96
C VAL A 88 -11.15 -13.51 7.00
N ASN A 89 -11.60 -13.90 8.20
CA ASN A 89 -13.01 -14.23 8.42
C ASN A 89 -13.83 -12.95 8.52
N LYS A 90 -15.07 -12.96 8.03
CA LYS A 90 -15.92 -11.76 8.00
C LYS A 90 -16.64 -11.45 9.34
N GLU A 91 -16.57 -12.34 10.31
CA GLU A 91 -17.26 -12.19 11.60
C GLU A 91 -16.27 -12.16 12.78
N TYR A 92 -15.18 -12.90 12.69
CA TYR A 92 -14.24 -13.10 13.78
C TYR A 92 -12.80 -12.88 13.33
N ALA A 93 -11.94 -12.46 14.24
CA ALA A 93 -10.51 -12.37 14.03
C ALA A 93 -9.76 -12.81 15.29
N PRO A 94 -8.48 -13.24 15.16
CA PRO A 94 -7.66 -13.53 16.32
C PRO A 94 -7.43 -12.27 17.16
N GLU A 95 -7.41 -12.43 18.47
CA GLU A 95 -7.21 -11.32 19.41
C GLU A 95 -5.93 -10.54 19.13
N LYS A 96 -4.88 -11.22 18.66
CA LYS A 96 -3.57 -10.62 18.34
C LYS A 96 -2.94 -11.27 17.13
N VAL A 97 -2.39 -10.42 16.26
CA VAL A 97 -1.61 -10.80 15.07
C VAL A 97 -0.18 -10.28 15.24
N ILE A 98 0.80 -11.14 15.04
CA ILE A 98 2.23 -10.78 15.09
C ILE A 98 2.82 -10.86 13.68
N TRP A 99 3.49 -9.81 13.29
CA TRP A 99 4.22 -9.72 12.03
C TRP A 99 5.73 -9.98 12.23
N SER A 100 6.37 -10.48 11.18
CA SER A 100 7.83 -10.61 11.10
C SER A 100 8.29 -10.45 9.66
N ASN A 101 9.46 -9.85 9.48
CA ASN A 101 10.12 -9.70 8.18
C ASN A 101 10.99 -10.91 7.80
N SER A 102 10.94 -12.00 8.56
CA SER A 102 11.71 -13.21 8.27
C SER A 102 11.29 -13.82 6.93
N PRO A 103 12.24 -14.28 6.10
CA PRO A 103 11.95 -14.84 4.77
C PRO A 103 10.97 -16.02 4.78
N GLU A 104 10.83 -16.73 5.87
CA GLU A 104 9.89 -17.86 6.03
C GLU A 104 8.41 -17.44 6.00
N TYR A 105 8.12 -16.15 6.27
CA TYR A 105 6.76 -15.61 6.25
C TYR A 105 6.41 -14.92 4.92
N VAL A 106 7.33 -14.89 3.97
CA VAL A 106 7.08 -14.35 2.63
C VAL A 106 6.08 -15.25 1.89
N ILE A 107 5.07 -14.63 1.30
CA ILE A 107 4.08 -15.28 0.46
C ILE A 107 4.61 -15.33 -0.97
N THR A 108 4.81 -16.52 -1.52
CA THR A 108 5.40 -16.71 -2.85
C THR A 108 4.38 -16.99 -3.95
N ASP A 109 3.15 -17.32 -3.58
CA ASP A 109 2.07 -17.73 -4.48
C ASP A 109 1.02 -16.62 -4.71
N LEU A 110 1.32 -15.38 -4.27
CA LEU A 110 0.58 -14.18 -4.64
C LEU A 110 1.45 -13.27 -5.50
N PRO A 111 0.95 -12.80 -6.64
CA PRO A 111 1.67 -11.84 -7.46
C PRO A 111 1.75 -10.48 -6.75
N CYS A 112 2.94 -9.90 -6.74
CA CYS A 112 3.18 -8.58 -6.17
C CYS A 112 3.59 -7.60 -7.27
N VAL A 113 2.83 -6.51 -7.43
CA VAL A 113 3.06 -5.47 -8.44
C VAL A 113 3.78 -4.24 -7.88
N GLY A 114 4.36 -4.35 -6.70
CA GLY A 114 5.20 -3.34 -6.07
C GLY A 114 6.53 -3.08 -6.79
N PHE A 115 7.49 -2.51 -6.10
CA PHE A 115 8.86 -2.37 -6.60
C PHE A 115 9.61 -3.71 -6.59
N ASN A 116 10.73 -3.75 -7.30
CA ASN A 116 11.60 -4.93 -7.24
C ASN A 116 12.11 -5.12 -5.79
N GLY A 117 11.79 -6.26 -5.21
CA GLY A 117 12.10 -6.56 -3.80
C GLY A 117 10.91 -6.49 -2.86
N ASP A 118 9.78 -5.87 -3.26
CA ASP A 118 8.56 -5.91 -2.49
C ASP A 118 8.00 -7.32 -2.40
N ARG A 119 7.54 -7.70 -1.21
CA ARG A 119 6.98 -9.02 -0.91
C ARG A 119 5.82 -8.88 0.07
N TYR A 120 4.83 -9.74 -0.07
CA TYR A 120 3.79 -9.90 0.94
C TYR A 120 4.24 -10.84 2.04
N HIS A 121 3.85 -10.54 3.28
CA HIS A 121 4.14 -11.37 4.43
C HIS A 121 2.85 -11.88 5.07
N ARG A 122 2.82 -13.16 5.41
CA ARG A 122 1.79 -13.72 6.29
C ARG A 122 2.10 -13.40 7.74
N PRO A 123 1.13 -13.49 8.66
CA PRO A 123 1.41 -13.42 10.09
C PRO A 123 2.50 -14.43 10.50
N ALA A 124 3.40 -13.99 11.36
CA ALA A 124 4.33 -14.91 12.02
C ALA A 124 3.59 -15.78 13.02
N GLN A 125 2.61 -15.21 13.72
CA GLN A 125 1.78 -15.90 14.69
C GLN A 125 0.44 -15.18 14.89
N GLU A 126 -0.58 -15.98 15.15
CA GLU A 126 -1.90 -15.55 15.61
C GLU A 126 -2.08 -16.05 17.05
N PHE A 127 -2.55 -15.21 17.98
CA PHE A 127 -2.74 -15.52 19.38
C PHE A 127 -4.16 -15.24 19.85
N GLY A 128 -4.55 -15.96 20.89
CA GLY A 128 -5.84 -15.84 21.54
C GLY A 128 -6.96 -16.52 20.75
N ASP A 129 -8.16 -16.31 21.22
CA ASP A 129 -9.35 -16.83 20.57
C ASP A 129 -9.74 -15.98 19.35
N TYR A 130 -10.54 -16.54 18.46
CA TYR A 130 -11.20 -15.76 17.42
C TYR A 130 -12.44 -15.13 18.01
N ILE A 131 -12.45 -13.80 18.09
CA ILE A 131 -13.54 -13.01 18.68
C ILE A 131 -14.15 -12.06 17.65
N GLU A 132 -15.36 -11.58 17.94
CA GLU A 132 -16.09 -10.67 17.06
C GLU A 132 -15.38 -9.32 16.91
N TYR A 133 -15.49 -8.73 15.73
CA TYR A 133 -14.99 -7.37 15.50
C TYR A 133 -15.73 -6.34 16.34
N THR A 134 -15.02 -5.34 16.80
CA THR A 134 -15.58 -4.23 17.58
C THR A 134 -16.30 -3.18 16.72
N GLY A 135 -16.05 -3.19 15.42
CA GLY A 135 -16.71 -2.30 14.46
C GLY A 135 -16.34 -2.61 13.03
N SER A 136 -17.12 -2.08 12.10
CA SER A 136 -16.90 -2.23 10.67
C SER A 136 -17.36 -0.99 9.91
N VAL A 137 -16.51 -0.54 8.98
CA VAL A 137 -16.75 0.64 8.14
C VAL A 137 -16.60 0.24 6.68
N MET A 138 -17.51 0.72 5.84
CA MET A 138 -17.33 0.76 4.40
C MET A 138 -17.15 2.21 3.97
N PHE A 139 -16.08 2.49 3.26
CA PHE A 139 -15.90 3.78 2.60
C PHE A 139 -16.23 3.65 1.12
N VAL A 140 -16.96 4.61 0.60
CA VAL A 140 -17.34 4.71 -0.80
C VAL A 140 -16.87 6.05 -1.33
N ASP A 141 -15.99 6.02 -2.33
CA ASP A 141 -15.61 7.18 -3.13
C ASP A 141 -16.34 7.12 -4.47
N PRO A 142 -17.44 7.87 -4.64
CA PRO A 142 -18.26 7.78 -5.84
C PRO A 142 -17.56 8.40 -7.04
N SER A 143 -17.49 7.70 -8.16
CA SER A 143 -17.13 8.27 -9.45
C SER A 143 -18.32 9.02 -10.07
N GLY A 144 -17.98 10.02 -10.90
CA GLY A 144 -18.97 10.64 -11.79
C GLY A 144 -19.33 9.74 -12.99
N THR A 145 -19.85 10.37 -14.04
CA THR A 145 -20.23 9.69 -15.29
C THR A 145 -19.05 9.38 -16.23
N GLY A 146 -17.82 9.55 -15.78
CA GLY A 146 -16.60 9.38 -16.56
C GLY A 146 -16.07 7.95 -16.62
N LYS A 147 -14.76 7.83 -16.90
CA LYS A 147 -14.03 6.56 -16.92
C LYS A 147 -13.49 6.15 -15.55
N ASP A 148 -13.72 6.96 -14.52
CA ASP A 148 -13.27 6.69 -13.17
C ASP A 148 -14.16 5.62 -12.51
N GLN A 149 -13.60 4.91 -11.55
CA GLN A 149 -14.32 3.85 -10.84
C GLN A 149 -14.83 4.38 -9.50
N THR A 150 -16.05 3.98 -9.11
CA THR A 150 -16.50 4.10 -7.72
C THR A 150 -15.70 3.13 -6.89
N ALA A 151 -14.84 3.65 -6.00
CA ALA A 151 -13.98 2.84 -5.16
C ALA A 151 -14.64 2.51 -3.82
N ILE A 152 -14.51 1.26 -3.40
CA ILE A 152 -15.10 0.73 -2.16
C ILE A 152 -14.03 0.02 -1.36
N SER A 153 -13.95 0.35 -0.06
CA SER A 153 -13.12 -0.36 0.91
C SER A 153 -13.94 -0.73 2.14
N CYS A 154 -13.86 -2.00 2.56
CA CYS A 154 -14.46 -2.49 3.80
C CYS A 154 -13.36 -2.80 4.81
N VAL A 155 -13.40 -2.15 5.96
CA VAL A 155 -12.44 -2.32 7.04
C VAL A 155 -13.16 -2.67 8.33
N LYS A 156 -12.66 -3.70 9.02
CA LYS A 156 -13.12 -4.13 10.33
C LYS A 156 -12.05 -3.92 11.38
N MET A 157 -12.47 -3.80 12.62
CA MET A 157 -11.57 -3.43 13.71
C MET A 157 -11.62 -4.41 14.85
N LEU A 158 -10.44 -4.75 15.35
CA LEU A 158 -10.29 -5.52 16.57
C LEU A 158 -8.93 -5.21 17.24
N ASN A 159 -8.95 -4.81 18.52
CA ASN A 159 -7.74 -4.60 19.33
C ASN A 159 -6.67 -3.73 18.66
N GLY A 160 -7.10 -2.67 17.95
CA GLY A 160 -6.23 -1.74 17.23
C GLY A 160 -5.72 -2.25 15.87
N ASN A 161 -6.02 -3.49 15.48
CA ASN A 161 -5.79 -4.00 14.14
C ASN A 161 -6.96 -3.64 13.21
N LEU A 162 -6.64 -3.44 11.94
CA LEU A 162 -7.55 -3.09 10.87
C LEU A 162 -7.54 -4.20 9.82
N PHE A 163 -8.68 -4.85 9.62
CA PHE A 163 -8.85 -5.98 8.73
C PHE A 163 -9.60 -5.54 7.48
N VAL A 164 -8.90 -5.48 6.35
CA VAL A 164 -9.48 -5.12 5.05
C VAL A 164 -10.10 -6.37 4.44
N THR A 165 -11.41 -6.41 4.38
CA THR A 165 -12.16 -7.56 3.84
C THR A 165 -12.57 -7.39 2.38
N GLU A 166 -12.65 -6.17 1.88
CA GLU A 166 -12.91 -5.82 0.48
C GLU A 166 -12.19 -4.50 0.13
N CYS A 167 -11.62 -4.43 -1.08
CA CYS A 167 -11.14 -3.19 -1.68
C CYS A 167 -11.20 -3.37 -3.20
N PHE A 168 -12.08 -2.63 -3.88
CA PHE A 168 -12.27 -2.77 -5.33
C PHE A 168 -12.95 -1.54 -5.94
N GLY A 169 -12.82 -1.41 -7.27
CA GLY A 169 -13.47 -0.37 -8.06
C GLY A 169 -14.65 -0.92 -8.87
N LEU A 170 -15.69 -0.11 -9.05
CA LEU A 170 -16.85 -0.39 -9.88
C LEU A 170 -17.00 0.67 -10.97
N SER A 171 -17.12 0.26 -12.22
CA SER A 171 -17.50 1.13 -13.32
C SER A 171 -19.02 1.24 -13.40
N GLY A 172 -19.52 2.43 -13.80
CA GLY A 172 -20.96 2.64 -14.01
C GLY A 172 -21.60 3.71 -13.13
N GLY A 173 -20.79 4.48 -12.37
CA GLY A 173 -21.21 5.67 -11.62
C GLY A 173 -22.39 5.39 -10.67
N TYR A 174 -23.51 6.08 -10.93
CA TYR A 174 -24.73 6.02 -10.10
C TYR A 174 -25.75 4.95 -10.55
N SER A 175 -25.36 3.97 -11.36
CA SER A 175 -26.28 2.95 -11.84
C SER A 175 -26.80 2.05 -10.72
N ASP A 176 -28.03 1.55 -10.88
CA ASP A 176 -28.65 0.63 -9.92
C ASP A 176 -27.78 -0.59 -9.63
N LYS A 177 -27.07 -1.10 -10.65
CA LYS A 177 -26.13 -2.22 -10.49
C LYS A 177 -24.99 -1.90 -9.52
N VAL A 178 -24.45 -0.69 -9.59
CA VAL A 178 -23.39 -0.23 -8.67
C VAL A 178 -23.95 -0.08 -7.26
N LEU A 179 -25.10 0.59 -7.10
CA LEU A 179 -25.75 0.81 -5.82
C LEU A 179 -26.15 -0.51 -5.15
N GLU A 180 -26.73 -1.43 -5.92
CA GLU A 180 -27.07 -2.77 -5.43
C GLU A 180 -25.81 -3.56 -5.03
N ARG A 181 -24.73 -3.51 -5.80
CA ARG A 181 -23.46 -4.17 -5.47
C ARG A 181 -22.90 -3.67 -4.16
N ILE A 182 -22.92 -2.34 -3.92
CA ILE A 182 -22.52 -1.73 -2.65
C ILE A 182 -23.36 -2.27 -1.49
N ALA A 183 -24.69 -2.23 -1.62
CA ALA A 183 -25.59 -2.69 -0.57
C ALA A 183 -25.41 -4.20 -0.26
N ARG A 184 -25.23 -5.04 -1.28
CA ARG A 184 -24.93 -6.46 -1.10
C ARG A 184 -23.57 -6.69 -0.45
N THR A 185 -22.55 -5.90 -0.79
CA THR A 185 -21.24 -5.97 -0.17
C THR A 185 -21.32 -5.58 1.31
N ALA A 186 -22.08 -4.53 1.65
CA ALA A 186 -22.35 -4.14 3.03
C ALA A 186 -22.99 -5.28 3.83
N LYS A 187 -23.99 -5.96 3.26
CA LYS A 187 -24.63 -7.12 3.88
C LYS A 187 -23.66 -8.25 4.16
N VAL A 188 -22.88 -8.66 3.15
CA VAL A 188 -21.95 -9.79 3.26
C VAL A 188 -20.85 -9.51 4.28
N ASN A 189 -20.45 -8.25 4.41
CA ASN A 189 -19.44 -7.83 5.38
C ASN A 189 -20.02 -7.36 6.72
N LYS A 190 -21.35 -7.39 6.91
CA LYS A 190 -22.03 -6.92 8.14
C LYS A 190 -21.57 -5.53 8.57
N ILE A 191 -21.59 -4.57 7.63
CA ILE A 191 -21.06 -3.21 7.84
C ILE A 191 -21.96 -2.43 8.81
N ASN A 192 -21.36 -1.81 9.82
CA ASN A 192 -22.08 -0.95 10.77
C ASN A 192 -22.33 0.44 10.19
N THR A 193 -21.32 1.03 9.56
CA THR A 193 -21.38 2.40 9.04
C THR A 193 -20.80 2.46 7.63
N ILE A 194 -21.54 3.10 6.73
CA ILE A 194 -21.06 3.45 5.39
C ILE A 194 -20.72 4.94 5.39
N ILE A 195 -19.49 5.27 4.97
CA ILE A 195 -19.03 6.63 4.79
C ILE A 195 -18.96 6.90 3.29
N VAL A 196 -19.63 7.94 2.81
CA VAL A 196 -19.66 8.33 1.40
C VAL A 196 -18.94 9.66 1.24
N GLU A 197 -17.96 9.73 0.34
CA GLU A 197 -17.29 10.98 0.04
C GLU A 197 -18.16 11.88 -0.83
N GLN A 198 -18.35 13.12 -0.40
CA GLN A 198 -19.14 14.12 -1.13
C GLN A 198 -18.29 14.86 -2.16
N ASN A 199 -17.94 14.22 -3.28
CA ASN A 199 -17.19 14.87 -4.35
C ASN A 199 -18.08 15.72 -5.27
N PHE A 200 -19.34 15.29 -5.49
CA PHE A 200 -20.31 15.96 -6.35
C PHE A 200 -21.74 15.82 -5.81
N GLY A 201 -22.58 16.83 -6.04
CA GLY A 201 -24.02 16.73 -5.86
C GLY A 201 -24.56 16.72 -4.42
N GLY A 202 -23.76 17.16 -3.41
CA GLY A 202 -24.28 17.47 -2.08
C GLY A 202 -25.04 16.31 -1.38
N GLY A 203 -24.52 15.07 -1.44
CA GLY A 203 -25.16 13.91 -0.79
C GLY A 203 -26.14 13.15 -1.70
N MET A 204 -26.19 13.45 -3.00
CA MET A 204 -27.06 12.75 -3.94
C MET A 204 -26.77 11.25 -3.99
N PHE A 205 -25.49 10.84 -3.97
CA PHE A 205 -25.12 9.42 -4.01
C PHE A 205 -25.69 8.66 -2.81
N SER A 206 -25.56 9.21 -1.60
CA SER A 206 -26.11 8.62 -0.38
C SER A 206 -27.62 8.50 -0.43
N GLN A 207 -28.32 9.50 -1.02
CA GLN A 207 -29.77 9.44 -1.18
C GLN A 207 -30.18 8.31 -2.15
N LEU A 208 -29.45 8.12 -3.25
CA LEU A 208 -29.70 7.03 -4.19
C LEU A 208 -29.35 5.66 -3.61
N LEU A 209 -28.35 5.57 -2.75
CA LEU A 209 -27.93 4.33 -2.12
C LEU A 209 -28.88 3.86 -1.01
N LYS A 210 -29.50 4.78 -0.27
CA LYS A 210 -30.38 4.46 0.88
C LYS A 210 -31.49 3.44 0.58
N PRO A 211 -32.28 3.52 -0.52
CA PRO A 211 -33.31 2.52 -0.82
C PRO A 211 -32.75 1.10 -0.95
N PHE A 212 -31.57 0.94 -1.56
CA PHE A 212 -30.90 -0.35 -1.68
C PHE A 212 -30.43 -0.86 -0.32
N LEU A 213 -29.88 0.00 0.52
CA LEU A 213 -29.47 -0.38 1.89
C LEU A 213 -30.68 -0.80 2.72
N MET A 214 -31.79 -0.09 2.64
CA MET A 214 -33.01 -0.48 3.36
C MET A 214 -33.51 -1.86 2.94
N THR A 215 -33.29 -2.24 1.67
CA THR A 215 -33.68 -3.55 1.14
C THR A 215 -32.76 -4.67 1.54
N TYR A 216 -31.43 -4.41 1.49
CA TYR A 216 -30.42 -5.47 1.65
C TYR A 216 -29.76 -5.51 3.03
N HIS A 217 -29.41 -4.35 3.59
CA HIS A 217 -28.68 -4.24 4.85
C HIS A 217 -28.79 -2.82 5.45
N PRO A 218 -29.83 -2.55 6.23
CA PRO A 218 -29.98 -1.27 6.92
C PRO A 218 -28.77 -1.00 7.83
N CYS A 219 -28.07 0.10 7.61
CA CYS A 219 -26.92 0.53 8.39
C CYS A 219 -26.81 2.06 8.39
N GLU A 220 -25.95 2.60 9.24
CA GLU A 220 -25.70 4.04 9.28
C GLU A 220 -25.01 4.52 8.00
N VAL A 221 -25.41 5.67 7.47
CA VAL A 221 -24.78 6.32 6.31
C VAL A 221 -24.35 7.72 6.70
N LYS A 222 -23.05 8.00 6.58
CA LYS A 222 -22.44 9.32 6.84
C LYS A 222 -21.85 9.88 5.56
N ASP A 223 -22.10 11.14 5.30
CA ASP A 223 -21.46 11.88 4.24
C ASP A 223 -20.25 12.65 4.80
N VAL A 224 -19.11 12.57 4.12
CA VAL A 224 -17.90 13.29 4.50
C VAL A 224 -17.39 14.15 3.35
N ARG A 225 -16.80 15.28 3.68
CA ARG A 225 -16.12 16.15 2.72
C ARG A 225 -14.68 16.35 3.13
N ASN A 226 -13.78 15.96 2.27
CA ASN A 226 -12.35 16.13 2.48
C ASN A 226 -11.87 17.47 1.92
N THR A 227 -11.09 18.22 2.72
CA THR A 227 -10.52 19.53 2.35
C THR A 227 -8.99 19.52 2.29
N LYS A 228 -8.35 18.48 2.77
CA LYS A 228 -6.89 18.33 2.74
C LYS A 228 -6.42 17.85 1.36
N THR A 229 -5.16 18.11 1.05
CA THR A 229 -4.50 17.54 -0.13
C THR A 229 -4.60 16.02 -0.09
N LYS A 230 -5.10 15.41 -1.16
CA LYS A 230 -5.47 13.99 -1.24
C LYS A 230 -4.30 13.09 -0.89
N GLU A 231 -3.15 13.26 -1.54
CA GLU A 231 -1.97 12.42 -1.34
C GLU A 231 -1.45 12.49 0.10
N LEU A 232 -1.41 13.68 0.69
CA LEU A 232 -0.99 13.83 2.09
C LEU A 232 -1.95 13.15 3.04
N ARG A 233 -3.27 13.28 2.80
CA ARG A 233 -4.29 12.60 3.61
C ARG A 233 -4.13 11.09 3.57
N ILE A 234 -3.98 10.52 2.37
CA ILE A 234 -3.80 9.08 2.17
C ILE A 234 -2.55 8.59 2.92
N ILE A 235 -1.42 9.26 2.71
CA ILE A 235 -0.15 8.87 3.32
C ILE A 235 -0.22 9.02 4.84
N ASP A 236 -0.63 10.18 5.35
CA ASP A 236 -0.68 10.45 6.79
C ASP A 236 -1.63 9.51 7.53
N THR A 237 -2.63 8.95 6.83
CA THR A 237 -3.55 7.95 7.39
C THR A 237 -2.99 6.53 7.31
N LEU A 238 -2.45 6.11 6.17
CA LEU A 238 -2.05 4.72 5.96
C LEU A 238 -0.65 4.41 6.46
N GLU A 239 0.31 5.35 6.36
CA GLU A 239 1.70 5.12 6.77
C GLU A 239 1.82 4.65 8.24
N PRO A 240 1.16 5.27 9.24
CA PRO A 240 1.27 4.82 10.63
C PRO A 240 0.74 3.40 10.87
N VAL A 241 -0.38 3.04 10.23
CA VAL A 241 -1.00 1.71 10.41
C VAL A 241 -0.27 0.63 9.63
N MET A 242 0.31 0.95 8.48
CA MET A 242 1.16 0.03 7.73
C MET A 242 2.49 -0.18 8.45
N ASN A 243 3.19 0.88 8.80
CA ASN A 243 4.50 0.81 9.47
C ASN A 243 4.44 0.11 10.85
N SER A 244 3.29 0.15 11.51
CA SER A 244 3.04 -0.61 12.75
C SER A 244 2.49 -2.02 12.52
N HIS A 245 2.40 -2.47 11.25
CA HIS A 245 1.90 -3.79 10.82
C HIS A 245 0.48 -4.11 11.31
N ARG A 246 -0.34 -3.06 11.49
CA ARG A 246 -1.73 -3.18 11.93
C ARG A 246 -2.73 -3.23 10.78
N LEU A 247 -2.30 -2.98 9.54
CA LEU A 247 -3.14 -3.11 8.36
C LEU A 247 -3.05 -4.54 7.82
N ILE A 248 -4.09 -5.31 8.07
CA ILE A 248 -4.20 -6.72 7.70
C ILE A 248 -5.17 -6.81 6.53
N ILE A 249 -4.72 -7.39 5.42
CA ILE A 249 -5.54 -7.47 4.19
C ILE A 249 -5.90 -8.94 3.92
N ASP A 250 -7.17 -9.18 3.62
CA ASP A 250 -7.61 -10.50 3.17
C ASP A 250 -6.85 -10.88 1.89
N ARG A 251 -6.26 -12.08 1.90
CA ARG A 251 -5.59 -12.64 0.74
C ARG A 251 -6.43 -12.56 -0.54
N LYS A 252 -7.76 -12.73 -0.42
CA LYS A 252 -8.68 -12.62 -1.55
C LYS A 252 -8.73 -11.22 -2.14
N VAL A 253 -8.55 -10.17 -1.32
CA VAL A 253 -8.49 -8.79 -1.81
C VAL A 253 -7.31 -8.62 -2.75
N ILE A 254 -6.13 -9.12 -2.37
CA ILE A 254 -4.91 -9.05 -3.20
C ILE A 254 -5.06 -9.87 -4.49
N ASP A 255 -5.59 -11.10 -4.40
CA ASP A 255 -5.80 -11.95 -5.57
C ASP A 255 -6.82 -11.35 -6.53
N ASN A 256 -7.93 -10.80 -6.02
CA ASN A 256 -8.95 -10.13 -6.83
C ASN A 256 -8.43 -8.83 -7.44
N ASP A 257 -7.63 -8.05 -6.70
CA ASP A 257 -6.99 -6.82 -7.17
C ASP A 257 -6.09 -7.12 -8.38
N PHE A 258 -5.27 -8.14 -8.29
CA PHE A 258 -4.39 -8.56 -9.38
C PHE A 258 -5.17 -9.01 -10.63
N ARG A 259 -6.31 -9.67 -10.47
CA ARG A 259 -7.17 -10.14 -11.56
C ARG A 259 -8.20 -9.13 -12.02
N SER A 260 -8.24 -7.95 -11.41
CA SER A 260 -9.22 -6.92 -11.73
C SER A 260 -9.02 -6.35 -13.14
N ASN A 261 -10.09 -5.80 -13.71
CA ASN A 261 -10.08 -5.07 -14.96
C ASN A 261 -9.48 -5.82 -16.17
N PRO A 262 -9.89 -7.08 -16.46
CA PRO A 262 -9.30 -7.90 -17.51
C PRO A 262 -9.50 -7.34 -18.93
N ASP A 263 -10.49 -6.48 -19.13
CA ASP A 263 -10.83 -5.86 -20.43
C ASP A 263 -10.02 -4.58 -20.72
N GLU A 264 -9.20 -4.13 -19.76
CA GLU A 264 -8.37 -2.95 -19.92
C GLU A 264 -6.97 -3.30 -20.48
N THR A 265 -6.26 -2.29 -20.96
CA THR A 265 -4.86 -2.50 -21.36
C THR A 265 -4.00 -2.85 -20.15
N PRO A 266 -2.93 -3.67 -20.33
CA PRO A 266 -2.07 -4.07 -19.21
C PRO A 266 -1.52 -2.89 -18.39
N GLU A 267 -1.17 -1.78 -19.06
CA GLU A 267 -0.69 -0.58 -18.39
C GLU A 267 -1.78 0.08 -17.54
N ARG A 268 -3.02 0.13 -18.02
CA ARG A 268 -4.14 0.72 -17.29
C ARG A 268 -4.57 -0.19 -16.15
N THR A 269 -4.68 -1.50 -16.39
CA THR A 269 -4.97 -2.50 -15.35
C THR A 269 -4.02 -2.35 -14.17
N LEU A 270 -2.71 -2.22 -14.44
CA LEU A 270 -1.71 -2.04 -13.41
C LEU A 270 -1.96 -0.77 -12.55
N LYS A 271 -2.29 0.36 -13.18
CA LYS A 271 -2.57 1.63 -12.49
C LYS A 271 -3.84 1.60 -11.63
N LEU A 272 -4.79 0.73 -11.98
CA LEU A 272 -6.04 0.54 -11.23
C LEU A 272 -5.87 -0.38 -10.01
N GLN A 273 -4.74 -1.07 -9.87
CA GLN A 273 -4.51 -2.01 -8.77
C GLN A 273 -4.10 -1.30 -7.47
N LEU A 274 -4.68 -1.73 -6.35
CA LEU A 274 -4.39 -1.22 -5.01
C LEU A 274 -2.89 -1.30 -4.67
N ALA A 275 -2.27 -2.46 -4.90
CA ALA A 275 -0.86 -2.68 -4.59
C ALA A 275 0.06 -1.74 -5.40
N TYR A 276 -0.28 -1.46 -6.67
CA TYR A 276 0.42 -0.46 -7.47
C TYR A 276 0.26 0.94 -6.88
N GLN A 277 -0.96 1.35 -6.55
CA GLN A 277 -1.25 2.66 -5.99
C GLN A 277 -0.52 2.87 -4.65
N LEU A 278 -0.62 1.92 -3.72
CA LEU A 278 0.08 1.98 -2.43
C LEU A 278 1.60 2.13 -2.59
N SER A 279 2.21 1.34 -3.48
CA SER A 279 3.67 1.36 -3.64
C SER A 279 4.21 2.63 -4.32
N ARG A 280 3.37 3.38 -5.04
CA ARG A 280 3.82 4.51 -5.88
C ARG A 280 3.26 5.86 -5.51
N ILE A 281 2.40 5.94 -4.51
CA ILE A 281 1.95 7.22 -3.98
C ILE A 281 3.11 7.95 -3.31
N SER A 282 3.23 9.24 -3.56
CA SER A 282 4.21 10.10 -2.93
C SER A 282 3.56 11.39 -2.42
N ARG A 283 4.27 12.15 -1.58
CA ARG A 283 3.77 13.43 -1.03
C ARG A 283 3.61 14.53 -2.09
N ASN A 284 4.01 14.27 -3.32
CA ASN A 284 3.87 15.22 -4.43
C ASN A 284 2.47 15.16 -5.00
N LYS A 285 1.85 16.32 -5.20
CA LYS A 285 0.52 16.43 -5.80
C LYS A 285 0.51 15.81 -7.21
N GLY A 286 -0.49 14.98 -7.51
CA GLY A 286 -0.63 14.29 -8.79
C GLY A 286 0.41 13.18 -8.99
N SER A 287 0.92 12.59 -7.92
CA SER A 287 1.89 11.48 -8.00
C SER A 287 1.33 10.22 -8.64
N LEU A 288 0.03 10.02 -8.58
CA LEU A 288 -0.70 8.95 -9.24
C LEU A 288 -1.73 9.50 -10.22
N VAL A 289 -1.94 8.80 -11.33
CA VAL A 289 -3.02 9.08 -12.30
C VAL A 289 -4.34 8.49 -11.81
N GLN A 290 -4.26 7.35 -11.14
CA GLN A 290 -5.37 6.64 -10.51
C GLN A 290 -4.97 6.38 -9.06
N ASP A 291 -5.76 6.86 -8.10
CA ASP A 291 -5.50 6.73 -6.67
C ASP A 291 -6.76 6.34 -5.88
N ASP A 292 -7.85 6.01 -6.59
CA ASP A 292 -9.17 5.83 -6.01
C ASP A 292 -9.23 4.71 -4.98
N LEU A 293 -8.50 3.58 -5.18
CA LEU A 293 -8.51 2.47 -4.24
C LEU A 293 -7.73 2.81 -2.95
N CYS A 294 -6.56 3.42 -3.08
CA CYS A 294 -5.81 3.80 -1.88
C CYS A 294 -6.49 4.96 -1.12
N ASP A 295 -7.21 5.85 -1.83
CA ASP A 295 -8.02 6.90 -1.22
C ASP A 295 -9.22 6.31 -0.47
N SER A 296 -9.96 5.40 -1.11
CA SER A 296 -11.06 4.69 -0.47
C SER A 296 -10.59 3.90 0.76
N LEU A 297 -9.41 3.23 0.68
CA LEU A 297 -8.85 2.52 1.81
C LEU A 297 -8.48 3.47 2.96
N ALA A 298 -7.85 4.61 2.67
CA ALA A 298 -7.53 5.62 3.66
C ALA A 298 -8.80 6.21 4.30
N GLY A 299 -9.86 6.43 3.50
CA GLY A 299 -11.14 6.89 4.00
C GLY A 299 -11.85 5.89 4.93
N ALA A 300 -11.60 4.58 4.73
CA ALA A 300 -12.13 3.52 5.58
C ALA A 300 -11.33 3.32 6.88
N VAL A 301 -10.10 3.82 6.95
CA VAL A 301 -9.29 3.80 8.18
C VAL A 301 -9.79 4.92 9.10
N PRO A 302 -10.39 4.60 10.22
CA PRO A 302 -10.95 5.63 11.09
C PRO A 302 -9.86 6.47 11.76
N ASN A 303 -10.11 7.76 11.88
CA ASN A 303 -9.35 8.65 12.77
C ASN A 303 -9.81 8.38 14.21
N TRP A 304 -9.17 7.44 14.89
CA TRP A 304 -9.41 7.11 16.32
C TRP A 304 -8.51 7.91 17.22
#